data_bb9b339234bcf0acc1f12b34678f8cfb
#
_entry.id   bb9b339234bcf0acc1f12b34678f8cfb
#
_cell.length_a   1.000
_cell.length_b   1.000
_cell.length_c   1.000
_cell.angle_alpha   90.00
_cell.angle_beta   90.00
_cell.angle_gamma   90.00
#
_symmetry.space_group_name_H-M   'P 1'
#
loop_
_entity.id
_entity.type
_entity.pdbx_description
1 polymer ?
#
loop_
_entity_poly.entity_id
_entity_poly.type
_entity_poly.pdbx_seq_one_letter_code
_entity_poly.pdbx_strand_id
1 'polypeptide(L)'
;KAVDTRLLRMTEFTSARDALRTYFGYDAFRPGQEGIVNAIIQGRDALGVMPTGAGKSICYQIPATLLPGMTIVISPLISLMRDQVDALNDVGIPAAFINTTQSPDEQDLVFAQALSGRIRLLYVAPERLETERFRTFASRVPISLVAVDEAHCVSQWGQDFRSSYLGIGDFLKALPTRPTVAAFTATATERVRRDIIGILGLR
;
A
#
# COMPACT_ATOMS: atom_id res chain seq x y z
N LYS A 1 2.94 32.58 -2.75
CA LYS A 1 2.56 31.17 -2.43
C LYS A 1 3.62 30.31 -3.07
N ALA A 2 4.58 29.84 -2.30
CA ALA A 2 5.59 28.92 -2.79
C ALA A 2 4.88 27.60 -3.10
N VAL A 3 4.87 27.18 -4.36
CA VAL A 3 4.47 25.85 -4.79
C VAL A 3 5.51 24.91 -4.21
N ASP A 4 5.08 23.93 -3.40
CA ASP A 4 6.00 22.95 -2.81
C ASP A 4 6.67 22.15 -3.93
N THR A 5 7.91 22.51 -4.19
CA THR A 5 8.76 21.93 -5.26
C THR A 5 8.96 20.41 -5.11
N ARG A 6 8.65 19.86 -3.93
CA ARG A 6 8.75 18.40 -3.66
C ARG A 6 7.65 17.60 -4.36
N LEU A 7 6.42 18.16 -4.47
CA LEU A 7 5.31 17.51 -5.19
C LEU A 7 5.53 17.47 -6.71
N LEU A 8 6.26 18.46 -7.27
CA LEU A 8 6.59 18.51 -8.69
C LEU A 8 7.67 17.48 -9.09
N ARG A 9 8.56 17.09 -8.17
CA ARG A 9 9.61 16.09 -8.46
C ARG A 9 9.10 14.65 -8.62
N MET A 10 7.92 14.31 -8.11
CA MET A 10 7.38 12.95 -8.16
C MET A 10 6.85 12.53 -9.54
N THR A 11 6.68 13.46 -10.47
CA THR A 11 6.24 13.19 -11.85
C THR A 11 7.39 13.11 -12.87
N GLU A 12 8.64 13.30 -12.43
CA GLU A 12 9.81 13.37 -13.31
C GLU A 12 10.53 12.04 -13.53
N PHE A 13 10.13 10.96 -12.83
CA PHE A 13 10.80 9.67 -13.03
C PHE A 13 10.33 9.00 -14.29
N THR A 14 11.26 8.71 -15.19
CA THR A 14 11.01 7.98 -16.44
C THR A 14 10.97 6.46 -16.24
N SER A 15 11.51 5.97 -15.12
CA SER A 15 11.53 4.52 -14.84
C SER A 15 11.47 4.17 -13.36
N ALA A 16 11.06 2.93 -13.06
CA ALA A 16 11.07 2.38 -11.72
C ALA A 16 12.49 2.29 -11.12
N ARG A 17 13.50 2.08 -11.94
CA ARG A 17 14.91 2.04 -11.50
C ARG A 17 15.41 3.42 -11.09
N ASP A 18 14.99 4.49 -11.77
CA ASP A 18 15.35 5.86 -11.39
C ASP A 18 14.75 6.21 -10.02
N ALA A 19 13.49 5.84 -9.79
CA ALA A 19 12.85 6.02 -8.49
C ALA A 19 13.56 5.22 -7.39
N LEU A 20 13.92 3.95 -7.66
CA LEU A 20 14.67 3.10 -6.74
C LEU A 20 16.01 3.73 -6.34
N ARG A 21 16.76 4.22 -7.32
CA ARG A 21 18.06 4.88 -7.08
C ARG A 21 17.90 6.17 -6.29
N THR A 22 16.95 7.00 -6.69
CA THR A 22 16.75 8.33 -6.10
C THR A 22 16.27 8.28 -4.67
N TYR A 23 15.29 7.43 -4.37
CA TYR A 23 14.70 7.38 -3.04
C TYR A 23 15.42 6.42 -2.09
N PHE A 24 15.93 5.30 -2.59
CA PHE A 24 16.48 4.23 -1.74
C PHE A 24 17.96 3.99 -1.94
N GLY A 25 18.60 4.65 -2.94
CA GLY A 25 20.03 4.53 -3.19
C GLY A 25 20.46 3.17 -3.77
N TYR A 26 19.53 2.36 -4.28
CA TYR A 26 19.83 1.06 -4.88
C TYR A 26 19.93 1.17 -6.39
N ASP A 27 20.99 0.62 -6.99
CA ASP A 27 21.21 0.63 -8.44
C ASP A 27 20.37 -0.40 -9.19
N ALA A 28 19.95 -1.47 -8.52
CA ALA A 28 19.17 -2.55 -9.11
C ALA A 28 18.17 -3.15 -8.12
N PHE A 29 17.07 -3.66 -8.66
CA PHE A 29 16.13 -4.47 -7.90
C PHE A 29 16.76 -5.82 -7.50
N ARG A 30 16.34 -6.32 -6.34
CA ARG A 30 16.64 -7.69 -5.94
C ARG A 30 15.86 -8.69 -6.79
N PRO A 31 16.31 -9.96 -6.91
CA PRO A 31 15.56 -10.99 -7.63
C PRO A 31 14.08 -11.04 -7.17
N GLY A 32 13.16 -11.08 -8.14
CA GLY A 32 11.71 -11.11 -7.91
C GLY A 32 11.03 -9.76 -7.71
N GLN A 33 11.73 -8.70 -7.34
CA GLN A 33 11.12 -7.38 -7.12
C GLN A 33 10.66 -6.72 -8.44
N GLU A 34 11.54 -6.67 -9.44
CA GLU A 34 11.28 -5.91 -10.67
C GLU A 34 10.05 -6.41 -11.44
N GLY A 35 9.83 -7.72 -11.47
CA GLY A 35 8.65 -8.31 -12.11
C GLY A 35 7.35 -7.88 -11.44
N ILE A 36 7.31 -7.83 -10.11
CA ILE A 36 6.15 -7.37 -9.32
C ILE A 36 5.94 -5.87 -9.53
N VAL A 37 6.99 -5.07 -9.43
CA VAL A 37 6.93 -3.61 -9.65
C VAL A 37 6.35 -3.29 -11.03
N ASN A 38 6.87 -3.93 -12.07
CA ASN A 38 6.39 -3.72 -13.45
C ASN A 38 4.94 -4.18 -13.64
N ALA A 39 4.53 -5.30 -13.04
CA ALA A 39 3.13 -5.74 -13.08
C ALA A 39 2.20 -4.69 -12.49
N ILE A 40 2.53 -4.16 -11.32
CA ILE A 40 1.73 -3.13 -10.63
C ILE A 40 1.64 -1.86 -11.46
N ILE A 41 2.76 -1.36 -11.99
CA ILE A 41 2.79 -0.14 -12.83
C ILE A 41 1.93 -0.31 -14.10
N GLN A 42 1.87 -1.53 -14.64
CA GLN A 42 1.04 -1.86 -15.81
C GLN A 42 -0.44 -2.10 -15.46
N GLY A 43 -0.85 -1.89 -14.21
CA GLY A 43 -2.22 -2.10 -13.76
C GLY A 43 -2.63 -3.56 -13.58
N ARG A 44 -1.66 -4.47 -13.47
CA ARG A 44 -1.90 -5.90 -13.21
C ARG A 44 -1.79 -6.21 -11.72
N ASP A 45 -2.74 -6.98 -11.21
CA ASP A 45 -2.67 -7.48 -9.85
C ASP A 45 -1.46 -8.40 -9.66
N ALA A 46 -0.94 -8.46 -8.44
CA ALA A 46 0.24 -9.25 -8.12
C ALA A 46 0.10 -9.96 -6.77
N LEU A 47 0.66 -11.16 -6.68
CA LEU A 47 0.90 -11.87 -5.42
C LEU A 47 2.39 -12.11 -5.25
N GLY A 48 3.00 -11.38 -4.32
CA GLY A 48 4.41 -11.50 -3.96
C GLY A 48 4.61 -12.44 -2.77
N VAL A 49 5.12 -13.64 -3.02
CA VAL A 49 5.55 -14.55 -1.96
C VAL A 49 7.06 -14.43 -1.83
N MET A 50 7.50 -13.68 -0.84
CA MET A 50 8.90 -13.29 -0.67
C MET A 50 9.30 -13.43 0.81
N PRO A 51 10.44 -14.06 1.12
CA PRO A 51 10.87 -14.23 2.50
C PRO A 51 11.05 -12.89 3.22
N THR A 52 11.02 -12.92 4.54
CA THR A 52 11.33 -11.77 5.38
C THR A 52 12.72 -11.21 5.02
N GLY A 53 12.84 -9.91 4.92
CA GLY A 53 14.09 -9.25 4.52
C GLY A 53 14.37 -9.21 3.00
N ALA A 54 13.53 -9.83 2.17
CA ALA A 54 13.67 -9.77 0.70
C ALA A 54 13.25 -8.43 0.08
N GLY A 55 12.78 -7.47 0.88
CA GLY A 55 12.41 -6.14 0.40
C GLY A 55 11.01 -6.09 -0.21
N LYS A 56 10.02 -6.76 0.38
CA LYS A 56 8.61 -6.71 -0.05
C LYS A 56 8.07 -5.28 -0.18
N SER A 57 8.42 -4.40 0.77
CA SER A 57 7.94 -3.02 0.80
C SER A 57 8.33 -2.22 -0.43
N ILE A 58 9.52 -2.41 -0.96
CA ILE A 58 10.00 -1.78 -2.21
C ILE A 58 9.03 -2.08 -3.37
N CYS A 59 8.45 -3.28 -3.40
CA CYS A 59 7.58 -3.72 -4.49
C CYS A 59 6.29 -2.91 -4.61
N TYR A 60 5.82 -2.26 -3.54
CA TYR A 60 4.67 -1.34 -3.59
C TYR A 60 5.06 0.13 -3.37
N GLN A 61 6.15 0.41 -2.67
CA GLN A 61 6.61 1.78 -2.44
C GLN A 61 7.10 2.45 -3.72
N ILE A 62 7.84 1.74 -4.58
CA ILE A 62 8.28 2.27 -5.86
C ILE A 62 7.10 2.56 -6.80
N PRO A 63 6.16 1.63 -7.07
CA PRO A 63 4.98 1.94 -7.87
C PRO A 63 4.17 3.13 -7.32
N ALA A 64 4.06 3.26 -5.99
CA ALA A 64 3.36 4.38 -5.37
C ALA A 64 3.92 5.75 -5.77
N THR A 65 5.21 5.84 -6.07
CA THR A 65 5.84 7.09 -6.53
C THR A 65 5.56 7.42 -7.99
N LEU A 66 5.15 6.43 -8.79
CA LEU A 66 4.96 6.54 -10.24
C LEU A 66 3.49 6.55 -10.66
N LEU A 67 2.61 5.99 -9.86
CA LEU A 67 1.18 5.92 -10.14
C LEU A 67 0.51 7.28 -9.87
N PRO A 68 -0.55 7.64 -10.64
CA PRO A 68 -1.17 8.97 -10.53
C PRO A 68 -1.93 9.19 -9.22
N GLY A 69 -2.60 8.16 -8.71
CA GLY A 69 -3.39 8.23 -7.47
C GLY A 69 -2.62 7.76 -6.24
N MET A 70 -3.29 7.81 -5.10
CA MET A 70 -2.74 7.37 -3.81
C MET A 70 -2.62 5.85 -3.75
N THR A 71 -1.64 5.37 -2.99
CA THR A 71 -1.52 3.97 -2.60
C THR A 71 -1.98 3.78 -1.17
N ILE A 72 -2.89 2.84 -0.96
CA ILE A 72 -3.27 2.36 0.38
C ILE A 72 -2.45 1.12 0.69
N VAL A 73 -1.81 1.07 1.86
CA VAL A 73 -1.09 -0.10 2.37
C VAL A 73 -1.83 -0.63 3.59
N ILE A 74 -2.42 -1.81 3.46
CA ILE A 74 -3.11 -2.48 4.57
C ILE A 74 -2.10 -3.37 5.29
N SER A 75 -1.88 -3.10 6.56
CA SER A 75 -0.92 -3.84 7.39
C SER A 75 -1.49 -4.10 8.78
N PRO A 76 -1.25 -5.29 9.36
CA PRO A 76 -1.69 -5.60 10.71
C PRO A 76 -0.71 -5.11 11.78
N LEU A 77 0.48 -4.66 11.37
CA LEU A 77 1.61 -4.36 12.24
C LEU A 77 1.61 -2.88 12.63
N ILE A 78 0.66 -2.50 13.48
CA ILE A 78 0.45 -1.10 13.93
C ILE A 78 1.74 -0.48 14.50
N SER A 79 2.50 -1.26 15.27
CA SER A 79 3.76 -0.78 15.88
C SER A 79 4.84 -0.41 14.85
N LEU A 80 4.81 -1.02 13.67
CA LEU A 80 5.79 -0.75 12.60
C LEU A 80 5.31 0.34 11.62
N MET A 81 4.02 0.71 11.63
CA MET A 81 3.50 1.70 10.69
C MET A 81 4.21 3.04 10.81
N ARG A 82 4.43 3.51 12.03
CA ARG A 82 5.10 4.78 12.27
C ARG A 82 6.52 4.77 11.71
N ASP A 83 7.30 3.74 12.02
CA ASP A 83 8.68 3.64 11.56
C ASP A 83 8.76 3.60 10.02
N GLN A 84 7.83 2.89 9.37
CA GLN A 84 7.77 2.85 7.90
C GLN A 84 7.38 4.18 7.29
N VAL A 85 6.41 4.87 7.89
CA VAL A 85 5.97 6.20 7.44
C VAL A 85 7.08 7.23 7.64
N ASP A 86 7.75 7.22 8.79
CA ASP A 86 8.87 8.13 9.07
C ASP A 86 10.01 7.90 8.07
N ALA A 87 10.40 6.64 7.82
CA ALA A 87 11.43 6.30 6.84
C ALA A 87 11.09 6.76 5.41
N LEU A 88 9.81 6.67 4.99
CA LEU A 88 9.37 7.18 3.69
C LEU A 88 9.43 8.70 3.62
N ASN A 89 8.97 9.40 4.64
CA ASN A 89 9.04 10.84 4.71
C ASN A 89 10.49 11.36 4.71
N ASP A 90 11.41 10.66 5.39
CA ASP A 90 12.83 11.00 5.44
C ASP A 90 13.48 10.95 4.05
N VAL A 91 13.09 10.00 3.19
CA VAL A 91 13.57 9.93 1.81
C VAL A 91 12.77 10.81 0.83
N GLY A 92 11.76 11.54 1.30
CA GLY A 92 10.98 12.49 0.51
C GLY A 92 9.75 11.90 -0.17
N ILE A 93 9.29 10.71 0.25
CA ILE A 93 8.04 10.10 -0.21
C ILE A 93 6.95 10.43 0.82
N PRO A 94 5.96 11.29 0.51
CA PRO A 94 4.94 11.68 1.47
C PRO A 94 4.07 10.51 1.89
N ALA A 95 4.11 10.15 3.17
CA ALA A 95 3.36 9.05 3.73
C ALA A 95 2.70 9.43 5.06
N ALA A 96 1.61 8.76 5.38
CA ALA A 96 0.91 8.87 6.66
C ALA A 96 0.30 7.53 7.05
N PHE A 97 -0.28 7.43 8.24
CA PHE A 97 -0.99 6.25 8.68
C PHE A 97 -2.31 6.59 9.38
N ILE A 98 -3.23 5.63 9.36
CA ILE A 98 -4.49 5.65 10.10
C ILE A 98 -4.60 4.35 10.89
N ASN A 99 -4.63 4.45 12.21
CA ASN A 99 -4.80 3.30 13.11
C ASN A 99 -5.53 3.71 14.40
N THR A 100 -5.65 2.78 15.34
CA THR A 100 -6.40 2.98 16.59
C THR A 100 -5.70 3.86 17.63
N THR A 101 -4.43 4.20 17.42
CA THR A 101 -3.65 5.01 18.39
C THR A 101 -3.87 6.51 18.23
N GLN A 102 -4.48 6.93 17.11
CA GLN A 102 -4.72 8.33 16.80
C GLN A 102 -6.09 8.80 17.30
N SER A 103 -6.14 10.05 17.77
CA SER A 103 -7.39 10.76 18.05
C SER A 103 -8.20 11.02 16.77
N PRO A 104 -9.50 11.30 16.86
CA PRO A 104 -10.31 11.71 15.72
C PRO A 104 -9.74 12.93 14.96
N ASP A 105 -9.23 13.92 15.67
CA ASP A 105 -8.67 15.14 15.07
C ASP A 105 -7.37 14.84 14.30
N GLU A 106 -6.52 13.98 14.82
CA GLU A 106 -5.31 13.54 14.11
C GLU A 106 -5.67 12.78 12.82
N GLN A 107 -6.70 11.94 12.86
CA GLN A 107 -7.19 11.25 11.67
C GLN A 107 -7.77 12.21 10.64
N ASP A 108 -8.53 13.25 11.08
CA ASP A 108 -9.07 14.28 10.18
C ASP A 108 -7.97 15.06 9.47
N LEU A 109 -6.89 15.36 10.17
CA LEU A 109 -5.73 16.01 9.55
C LEU A 109 -5.12 15.14 8.45
N VAL A 110 -4.96 13.83 8.69
CA VAL A 110 -4.47 12.89 7.67
C VAL A 110 -5.42 12.82 6.48
N PHE A 111 -6.73 12.73 6.70
CA PHE A 111 -7.71 12.73 5.62
C PHE A 111 -7.67 14.01 4.78
N ALA A 112 -7.57 15.17 5.42
CA ALA A 112 -7.47 16.45 4.73
C ALA A 112 -6.19 16.55 3.88
N GLN A 113 -5.07 16.06 4.38
CA GLN A 113 -3.81 16.00 3.63
C GLN A 113 -3.90 15.04 2.44
N ALA A 114 -4.52 13.87 2.61
CA ALA A 114 -4.72 12.91 1.54
C ALA A 114 -5.67 13.44 0.45
N LEU A 115 -6.79 14.07 0.83
CA LEU A 115 -7.73 14.70 -0.10
C LEU A 115 -7.11 15.84 -0.90
N SER A 116 -6.14 16.55 -0.32
CA SER A 116 -5.38 17.61 -1.01
C SER A 116 -4.24 17.08 -1.88
N GLY A 117 -4.07 15.77 -2.01
CA GLY A 117 -3.01 15.13 -2.80
C GLY A 117 -1.61 15.20 -2.18
N ARG A 118 -1.50 15.54 -0.89
CA ARG A 118 -0.20 15.67 -0.19
C ARG A 118 0.36 14.34 0.30
N ILE A 119 -0.40 13.27 0.23
CA ILE A 119 0.00 11.92 0.69
C ILE A 119 0.04 10.99 -0.50
N ARG A 120 1.12 10.25 -0.66
CA ARG A 120 1.31 9.23 -1.69
C ARG A 120 1.01 7.83 -1.19
N LEU A 121 1.43 7.50 0.04
CA LEU A 121 1.12 6.24 0.68
C LEU A 121 0.37 6.48 1.99
N LEU A 122 -0.74 5.79 2.15
CA LEU A 122 -1.52 5.79 3.39
C LEU A 122 -1.53 4.37 3.95
N TYR A 123 -0.83 4.18 5.06
CA TYR A 123 -0.85 2.92 5.83
C TYR A 123 -2.11 2.87 6.69
N VAL A 124 -2.82 1.75 6.64
CA VAL A 124 -4.11 1.59 7.32
C VAL A 124 -4.16 0.26 8.05
N ALA A 125 -4.60 0.29 9.29
CA ALA A 125 -4.96 -0.92 10.01
C ALA A 125 -6.24 -1.53 9.41
N PRO A 126 -6.32 -2.86 9.22
CA PRO A 126 -7.43 -3.50 8.52
C PRO A 126 -8.80 -3.21 9.15
N GLU A 127 -8.87 -3.02 10.46
CA GLU A 127 -10.11 -2.69 11.19
C GLU A 127 -10.70 -1.32 10.78
N ARG A 128 -9.90 -0.43 10.22
CA ARG A 128 -10.35 0.89 9.77
C ARG A 128 -11.14 0.86 8.48
N LEU A 129 -10.93 -0.16 7.64
CA LEU A 129 -11.60 -0.30 6.35
C LEU A 129 -13.12 -0.44 6.47
N GLU A 130 -13.61 -0.93 7.61
CA GLU A 130 -15.03 -1.13 7.85
C GLU A 130 -15.73 0.12 8.40
N THR A 131 -14.97 1.11 8.87
CA THR A 131 -15.55 2.34 9.42
C THR A 131 -16.17 3.19 8.31
N GLU A 132 -17.37 3.72 8.56
CA GLU A 132 -18.06 4.61 7.62
C GLU A 132 -17.20 5.83 7.27
N ARG A 133 -16.48 6.37 8.25
CA ARG A 133 -15.60 7.50 8.08
C ARG A 133 -14.49 7.23 7.07
N PHE A 134 -13.83 6.07 7.17
CA PHE A 134 -12.77 5.68 6.23
C PHE A 134 -13.35 5.38 4.84
N ARG A 135 -14.47 4.70 4.75
CA ARG A 135 -15.15 4.41 3.47
C ARG A 135 -15.57 5.68 2.74
N THR A 136 -16.13 6.65 3.45
CA THR A 136 -16.49 7.96 2.90
C THR A 136 -15.26 8.70 2.38
N PHE A 137 -14.17 8.70 3.14
CA PHE A 137 -12.89 9.26 2.69
C PHE A 137 -12.38 8.56 1.43
N ALA A 138 -12.28 7.23 1.44
CA ALA A 138 -11.74 6.43 0.34
C ALA A 138 -12.54 6.59 -0.96
N SER A 139 -13.85 6.88 -0.88
CA SER A 139 -14.69 7.15 -2.05
C SER A 139 -14.39 8.48 -2.75
N ARG A 140 -13.67 9.39 -2.11
CA ARG A 140 -13.36 10.74 -2.61
C ARG A 140 -11.93 10.94 -3.09
N VAL A 141 -11.07 9.96 -2.84
CA VAL A 141 -9.64 10.01 -3.20
C VAL A 141 -9.39 9.08 -4.38
N PRO A 142 -8.67 9.50 -5.42
CA PRO A 142 -8.23 8.59 -6.47
C PRO A 142 -7.19 7.61 -5.90
N ILE A 143 -7.54 6.32 -5.88
CA ILE A 143 -6.68 5.24 -5.37
C ILE A 143 -6.20 4.43 -6.57
N SER A 144 -4.89 4.40 -6.81
CA SER A 144 -4.28 3.64 -7.91
C SER A 144 -3.86 2.24 -7.50
N LEU A 145 -3.49 2.05 -6.24
CA LEU A 145 -2.95 0.79 -5.74
C LEU A 145 -3.46 0.52 -4.31
N VAL A 146 -3.84 -0.70 -4.06
CA VAL A 146 -4.01 -1.24 -2.70
C VAL A 146 -3.01 -2.37 -2.50
N ALA A 147 -2.04 -2.17 -1.63
CA ALA A 147 -1.07 -3.16 -1.20
C ALA A 147 -1.57 -3.83 0.09
N VAL A 148 -1.65 -5.14 0.11
CA VAL A 148 -2.05 -5.93 1.28
C VAL A 148 -0.82 -6.64 1.81
N ASP A 149 -0.26 -6.11 2.89
CA ASP A 149 0.87 -6.73 3.58
C ASP A 149 0.37 -7.87 4.50
N GLU A 150 1.23 -8.84 4.75
CA GLU A 150 0.90 -10.05 5.51
C GLU A 150 -0.41 -10.73 5.02
N ALA A 151 -0.54 -10.83 3.72
CA ALA A 151 -1.77 -11.29 3.06
C ALA A 151 -2.23 -12.70 3.48
N HIS A 152 -1.33 -13.51 4.05
CA HIS A 152 -1.68 -14.82 4.63
C HIS A 152 -2.73 -14.71 5.75
N CYS A 153 -2.87 -13.52 6.37
CA CYS A 153 -3.88 -13.27 7.40
C CYS A 153 -5.33 -13.42 6.92
N VAL A 154 -5.61 -13.43 5.62
CA VAL A 154 -6.96 -13.69 5.06
C VAL A 154 -7.37 -15.15 5.19
N SER A 155 -6.40 -16.07 5.29
CA SER A 155 -6.64 -17.51 5.27
C SER A 155 -6.70 -18.11 6.66
N GLN A 156 -7.75 -18.87 6.95
CA GLN A 156 -7.85 -19.66 8.19
C GLN A 156 -6.74 -20.74 8.28
N TRP A 157 -6.09 -21.05 7.18
CA TRP A 157 -4.98 -22.00 7.05
C TRP A 157 -3.62 -21.32 7.05
N GLY A 158 -3.60 -19.98 7.19
CA GLY A 158 -2.39 -19.19 7.37
C GLY A 158 -1.87 -19.29 8.80
N GLN A 159 -0.64 -18.83 9.01
CA GLN A 159 0.00 -18.88 10.35
C GLN A 159 -0.62 -17.88 11.35
N ASP A 160 -1.24 -16.80 10.86
CA ASP A 160 -1.80 -15.70 11.67
C ASP A 160 -3.11 -15.22 11.04
N PHE A 161 -4.18 -16.04 11.13
CA PHE A 161 -5.48 -15.64 10.64
C PHE A 161 -6.05 -14.44 11.41
N ARG A 162 -6.55 -13.44 10.67
CA ARG A 162 -7.20 -12.25 11.25
C ARG A 162 -8.53 -11.99 10.56
N SER A 163 -9.62 -12.02 11.31
CA SER A 163 -10.97 -11.81 10.79
C SER A 163 -11.14 -10.43 10.10
N SER A 164 -10.42 -9.41 10.57
CA SER A 164 -10.41 -8.07 9.96
C SER A 164 -9.90 -8.05 8.50
N TYR A 165 -9.12 -9.04 8.09
CA TYR A 165 -8.68 -9.19 6.70
C TYR A 165 -9.80 -9.66 5.75
N LEU A 166 -10.83 -10.32 6.25
CA LEU A 166 -11.96 -10.77 5.42
C LEU A 166 -12.74 -9.59 4.82
N GLY A 167 -12.78 -8.45 5.50
CA GLY A 167 -13.44 -7.23 5.02
C GLY A 167 -12.73 -6.52 3.88
N ILE A 168 -11.47 -6.88 3.56
CA ILE A 168 -10.68 -6.20 2.52
C ILE A 168 -11.33 -6.38 1.14
N GLY A 169 -11.81 -7.59 0.82
CA GLY A 169 -12.47 -7.86 -0.46
C GLY A 169 -13.70 -6.99 -0.67
N ASP A 170 -14.52 -6.79 0.35
CA ASP A 170 -15.71 -5.95 0.29
C ASP A 170 -15.35 -4.46 0.23
N PHE A 171 -14.32 -4.03 0.93
CA PHE A 171 -13.77 -2.69 0.79
C PHE A 171 -13.35 -2.41 -0.66
N LEU A 172 -12.59 -3.31 -1.29
CA LEU A 172 -12.15 -3.16 -2.68
C LEU A 172 -13.33 -3.07 -3.68
N LYS A 173 -14.40 -3.85 -3.47
CA LYS A 173 -15.61 -3.81 -4.30
C LYS A 173 -16.40 -2.51 -4.13
N ALA A 174 -16.35 -1.90 -2.95
CA ALA A 174 -17.07 -0.67 -2.62
C ALA A 174 -16.40 0.60 -3.16
N LEU A 175 -15.15 0.53 -3.62
CA LEU A 175 -14.45 1.68 -4.20
C LEU A 175 -15.08 2.08 -5.56
N PRO A 176 -15.20 3.39 -5.86
CA PRO A 176 -15.77 3.89 -7.12
C PRO A 176 -15.05 3.36 -8.36
N THR A 177 -13.75 3.20 -8.26
CA THR A 177 -12.89 2.60 -9.30
C THR A 177 -12.03 1.54 -8.64
N ARG A 178 -12.00 0.34 -9.23
CA ARG A 178 -11.16 -0.74 -8.73
C ARG A 178 -9.68 -0.40 -8.95
N PRO A 179 -8.88 -0.29 -7.89
CA PRO A 179 -7.43 -0.10 -8.01
C PRO A 179 -6.74 -1.40 -8.42
N THR A 180 -5.48 -1.31 -8.81
CA THR A 180 -4.57 -2.45 -8.83
C THR A 180 -4.42 -2.99 -7.41
N VAL A 181 -4.40 -4.30 -7.25
CA VAL A 181 -4.25 -4.96 -5.93
C VAL A 181 -2.98 -5.79 -5.93
N ALA A 182 -2.12 -5.53 -4.95
CA ALA A 182 -0.89 -6.29 -4.76
C ALA A 182 -0.86 -6.88 -3.34
N ALA A 183 -0.79 -8.20 -3.26
CA ALA A 183 -0.74 -8.93 -1.98
C ALA A 183 0.66 -9.45 -1.72
N PHE A 184 1.12 -9.35 -0.47
CA PHE A 184 2.46 -9.74 -0.06
C PHE A 184 2.44 -10.61 1.18
N THR A 185 3.25 -11.66 1.16
CA THR A 185 3.46 -12.53 2.32
C THR A 185 4.85 -13.17 2.29
N ALA A 186 5.35 -13.54 3.47
CA ALA A 186 6.64 -14.25 3.55
C ALA A 186 6.51 -15.70 3.10
N THR A 187 5.40 -16.35 3.42
CA THR A 187 5.15 -17.77 3.15
C THR A 187 3.69 -17.99 2.77
N ALA A 188 3.43 -18.87 1.80
CA ALA A 188 2.08 -19.30 1.49
C ALA A 188 2.11 -20.70 0.87
N THR A 189 1.36 -21.64 1.50
CA THR A 189 1.03 -22.91 0.89
C THR A 189 0.11 -22.68 -0.31
N GLU A 190 -0.06 -23.67 -1.16
CA GLU A 190 -0.97 -23.61 -2.31
C GLU A 190 -2.40 -23.23 -1.90
N ARG A 191 -2.86 -23.74 -0.76
CA ARG A 191 -4.18 -23.43 -0.21
C ARG A 191 -4.28 -21.95 0.20
N VAL A 192 -3.29 -21.46 0.93
CA VAL A 192 -3.23 -20.04 1.36
C VAL A 192 -3.17 -19.10 0.13
N ARG A 193 -2.41 -19.47 -0.91
CA ARG A 193 -2.37 -18.69 -2.17
C ARG A 193 -3.75 -18.58 -2.81
N ARG A 194 -4.48 -19.71 -2.91
CA ARG A 194 -5.84 -19.71 -3.46
C ARG A 194 -6.80 -18.85 -2.64
N ASP A 195 -6.70 -18.92 -1.32
CA ASP A 195 -7.52 -18.08 -0.42
C ASP A 195 -7.21 -16.59 -0.64
N ILE A 196 -5.93 -16.21 -0.70
CA ILE A 196 -5.51 -14.83 -0.98
C ILE A 196 -6.12 -14.34 -2.31
N ILE A 197 -5.93 -15.10 -3.38
CA ILE A 197 -6.43 -14.74 -4.72
C ILE A 197 -7.95 -14.60 -4.71
N GLY A 198 -8.67 -15.56 -4.11
CA GLY A 198 -10.12 -15.58 -4.09
C GLY A 198 -10.73 -14.49 -3.20
N ILE A 199 -10.24 -14.33 -1.98
CA ILE A 199 -10.81 -13.38 -0.99
C ILE A 199 -10.50 -11.93 -1.40
N LEU A 200 -9.29 -11.65 -1.87
CA LEU A 200 -8.93 -10.31 -2.35
C LEU A 200 -9.41 -10.04 -3.78
N GLY A 201 -9.87 -11.06 -4.51
CA GLY A 201 -10.35 -10.91 -5.89
C GLY A 201 -9.24 -10.48 -6.86
N LEU A 202 -8.03 -11.07 -6.73
CA LEU A 202 -6.91 -10.77 -7.65
C LEU A 202 -7.24 -11.26 -9.06
N ARG A 203 -6.82 -10.48 -10.08
CA ARG A 203 -7.10 -10.70 -11.50
C ARG A 203 -5.82 -10.85 -12.32
#